data_f0bc245513c322e5d21bc1c02f4410c4
#
_entry.id   f0bc245513c322e5d21bc1c02f4410c4
#
_cell.length_a   1.000
_cell.length_b   1.000
_cell.length_c   1.000
_cell.angle_alpha   90.00
_cell.angle_beta   90.00
_cell.angle_gamma   90.00
#
_symmetry.space_group_name_H-M   'P 1'
#
loop_
_entity.id
_entity.type
_entity.pdbx_description
1 polymer ?
#
loop_
_entity_poly.entity_id
_entity_poly.type
_entity_poly.pdbx_seq_one_letter_code
_entity_poly.pdbx_strand_id
1 'polypeptide(L)'
;MKIRVSVARQTLSLLADDGQLLREYSVSTAAAGVGEVPGSYRTPRGRHLIRAKIGAGQPENAVFVRRRPTGEIWTPELAAAHPGRDWILTRILWLSGCEPGFNRGFSPQGDCDTMRRYIYIHGSPDSAEMGRPGSHGCIRMRNADLIELFAQVPCYTPVEISED
;
A
#
# COMPACT_ATOMS: atom_id res chain seq x y z
N MET A 1 0.70 -16.17 -8.42
CA MET A 1 1.53 -15.31 -7.53
C MET A 1 0.72 -14.85 -6.33
N LYS A 2 1.40 -14.54 -5.25
CA LYS A 2 0.79 -14.06 -4.01
C LYS A 2 1.75 -13.06 -3.36
N ILE A 3 1.20 -12.05 -2.73
CA ILE A 3 1.95 -11.06 -1.95
C ILE A 3 1.76 -11.37 -0.47
N ARG A 4 2.84 -11.30 0.30
CA ARG A 4 2.79 -11.37 1.77
C ARG A 4 3.48 -10.15 2.35
N VAL A 5 2.79 -9.44 3.24
CA VAL A 5 3.33 -8.27 3.95
C VAL A 5 3.52 -8.65 5.41
N SER A 6 4.75 -8.55 5.90
CA SER A 6 5.08 -8.71 7.32
C SER A 6 5.22 -7.32 7.96
N VAL A 7 4.34 -7.01 8.90
CA VAL A 7 4.39 -5.74 9.60
C VAL A 7 5.58 -5.70 10.57
N ALA A 8 5.86 -6.81 11.25
CA ALA A 8 7.01 -6.88 12.16
C ALA A 8 8.34 -6.65 11.44
N ARG A 9 8.50 -7.24 10.25
CA ARG A 9 9.73 -7.14 9.48
C ARG A 9 9.75 -5.96 8.50
N GLN A 10 8.61 -5.31 8.29
CA GLN A 10 8.45 -4.22 7.33
C GLN A 10 8.93 -4.64 5.94
N THR A 11 8.46 -5.82 5.50
CA THR A 11 8.79 -6.40 4.20
C THR A 11 7.54 -6.79 3.43
N LEU A 12 7.65 -6.75 2.11
CA LEU A 12 6.67 -7.27 1.18
C LEU A 12 7.36 -8.34 0.33
N SER A 13 6.85 -9.57 0.39
CA SER A 13 7.37 -10.70 -0.36
C SER A 13 6.43 -11.05 -1.50
N LEU A 14 6.97 -11.18 -2.72
CA LEU A 14 6.26 -11.72 -3.87
C LEU A 14 6.60 -13.20 -3.97
N LEU A 15 5.57 -14.05 -3.92
CA LEU A 15 5.70 -15.50 -3.93
C LEU A 15 5.09 -16.08 -5.20
N ALA A 16 5.71 -17.14 -5.74
CA ALA A 16 5.11 -17.98 -6.77
C ALA A 16 3.95 -18.81 -6.19
N ASP A 17 3.16 -19.43 -7.05
CA ASP A 17 2.01 -20.25 -6.63
C ASP A 17 2.43 -21.44 -5.76
N ASP A 18 3.65 -21.95 -5.95
CA ASP A 18 4.22 -23.02 -5.14
C ASP A 18 4.83 -22.56 -3.82
N GLY A 19 4.76 -21.25 -3.55
CA GLY A 19 5.31 -20.65 -2.32
C GLY A 19 6.77 -20.20 -2.42
N GLN A 20 7.41 -20.38 -3.58
CA GLN A 20 8.80 -19.94 -3.76
C GLN A 20 8.88 -18.41 -3.71
N LEU A 21 9.85 -17.90 -2.95
CA LEU A 21 10.11 -16.46 -2.89
C LEU A 21 10.72 -15.99 -4.22
N LEU A 22 10.03 -15.07 -4.90
CA LEU A 22 10.49 -14.47 -6.14
C LEU A 22 11.24 -13.16 -5.88
N ARG A 23 10.70 -12.32 -5.00
CA ARG A 23 11.30 -11.03 -4.64
C ARG A 23 10.87 -10.64 -3.24
N GLU A 24 11.72 -9.88 -2.56
CA GLU A 24 11.38 -9.25 -1.29
C GLU A 24 11.78 -7.78 -1.32
N TYR A 25 10.89 -6.92 -0.82
CA TYR A 25 11.06 -5.47 -0.80
C TYR A 25 10.91 -4.95 0.62
N SER A 26 11.66 -3.91 0.97
CA SER A 26 11.40 -3.14 2.18
C SER A 26 10.19 -2.24 1.97
N VAL A 27 9.33 -2.17 2.99
CA VAL A 27 8.12 -1.32 2.96
C VAL A 27 8.02 -0.49 4.24
N SER A 28 7.02 0.39 4.27
CA SER A 28 6.67 1.14 5.47
C SER A 28 5.15 1.07 5.65
N THR A 29 4.70 0.43 6.72
CA THR A 29 3.29 0.35 7.09
C THR A 29 2.93 1.45 8.10
N ALA A 30 1.72 1.41 8.65
CA ALA A 30 1.21 2.48 9.51
C ALA A 30 2.07 2.69 10.77
N ALA A 31 2.37 3.96 11.05
CA ALA A 31 3.05 4.36 12.28
C ALA A 31 2.23 3.96 13.53
N ALA A 32 0.89 3.97 13.42
CA ALA A 32 -0.01 3.58 14.51
C ALA A 32 -0.15 2.05 14.69
N GLY A 33 0.50 1.24 13.83
CA GLY A 33 0.45 -0.22 13.89
C GLY A 33 -0.70 -0.81 13.07
N VAL A 34 -1.16 -1.99 13.46
CA VAL A 34 -2.21 -2.73 12.74
C VAL A 34 -3.60 -2.47 13.32
N GLY A 35 -4.60 -2.51 12.46
CA GLY A 35 -6.01 -2.37 12.86
C GLY A 35 -6.94 -2.17 11.68
N GLU A 36 -8.18 -2.58 11.85
CA GLU A 36 -9.20 -2.59 10.79
C GLU A 36 -10.25 -1.48 10.94
N VAL A 37 -10.20 -0.70 12.00
CA VAL A 37 -11.20 0.36 12.27
C VAL A 37 -10.97 1.58 11.38
N PRO A 38 -12.02 2.15 10.75
CA PRO A 38 -11.90 3.38 9.98
C PRO A 38 -11.39 4.55 10.83
N GLY A 39 -10.57 5.40 10.24
CA GLY A 39 -10.01 6.56 10.93
C GLY A 39 -8.94 6.24 11.97
N SER A 40 -8.55 4.97 12.11
CA SER A 40 -7.51 4.55 13.05
C SER A 40 -6.10 4.88 12.59
N TYR A 41 -5.92 5.19 11.31
CA TYR A 41 -4.61 5.36 10.67
C TYR A 41 -3.72 4.12 10.81
N ARG A 42 -4.33 2.93 10.87
CA ARG A 42 -3.66 1.64 11.05
C ARG A 42 -3.75 0.80 9.78
N THR A 43 -2.78 -0.07 9.59
CA THR A 43 -2.76 -1.01 8.47
C THR A 43 -3.65 -2.22 8.79
N PRO A 44 -4.62 -2.57 7.92
CA PRO A 44 -5.48 -3.73 8.17
C PRO A 44 -4.72 -5.04 7.97
N ARG A 45 -5.09 -6.03 8.77
CA ARG A 45 -4.52 -7.39 8.69
C ARG A 45 -5.39 -8.32 7.88
N GLY A 46 -4.84 -9.49 7.58
CA GLY A 46 -5.56 -10.62 7.00
C GLY A 46 -5.49 -10.70 5.49
N ARG A 47 -6.43 -11.43 4.92
CA ARG A 47 -6.46 -11.71 3.49
C ARG A 47 -7.11 -10.57 2.71
N HIS A 48 -6.42 -10.17 1.68
CA HIS A 48 -6.82 -9.13 0.74
C HIS A 48 -6.57 -9.58 -0.68
N LEU A 49 -7.01 -8.77 -1.64
CA LEU A 49 -6.61 -8.88 -3.04
C LEU A 49 -6.33 -7.49 -3.60
N ILE A 50 -5.59 -7.44 -4.71
CA ILE A 50 -5.44 -6.21 -5.48
C ILE A 50 -6.73 -5.98 -6.25
N ARG A 51 -7.48 -4.96 -5.85
CA ARG A 51 -8.77 -4.64 -6.48
C ARG A 51 -8.61 -3.86 -7.76
N ALA A 52 -7.67 -2.92 -7.78
CA ALA A 52 -7.42 -2.08 -8.94
C ALA A 52 -5.94 -1.69 -9.01
N LYS A 53 -5.45 -1.55 -10.23
CA LYS A 53 -4.10 -1.09 -10.55
C LYS A 53 -4.22 0.26 -11.24
N ILE A 54 -3.63 1.30 -10.66
CA ILE A 54 -3.78 2.68 -11.13
C ILE A 54 -2.41 3.29 -11.39
N GLY A 55 -2.29 4.01 -12.51
CA GLY A 55 -1.08 4.77 -12.85
C GLY A 55 -0.14 4.09 -13.82
N ALA A 56 -0.57 3.04 -14.54
CA ALA A 56 0.26 2.43 -15.58
C ALA A 56 0.72 3.50 -16.59
N GLY A 57 2.01 3.49 -16.91
CA GLY A 57 2.60 4.43 -17.86
C GLY A 57 2.89 5.84 -17.31
N GLN A 58 2.49 6.13 -16.09
CA GLN A 58 2.83 7.41 -15.46
C GLN A 58 4.32 7.45 -15.11
N PRO A 59 4.93 8.65 -15.13
CA PRO A 59 6.33 8.77 -14.73
C PRO A 59 6.55 8.47 -13.25
N GLU A 60 7.77 8.06 -12.92
CA GLU A 60 8.20 7.95 -11.52
C GLU A 60 8.00 9.29 -10.81
N ASN A 61 7.55 9.27 -9.56
CA ASN A 61 7.20 10.45 -8.76
C ASN A 61 5.94 11.20 -9.23
N ALA A 62 5.17 10.66 -10.18
CA ALA A 62 3.86 11.22 -10.52
C ALA A 62 2.99 11.26 -9.27
N VAL A 63 2.38 12.42 -8.99
CA VAL A 63 1.56 12.65 -7.81
C VAL A 63 0.12 12.25 -8.07
N PHE A 64 -0.46 11.49 -7.14
CA PHE A 64 -1.88 11.10 -7.19
C PHE A 64 -2.65 11.74 -6.05
N VAL A 65 -3.85 12.24 -6.36
CA VAL A 65 -4.85 12.67 -5.39
C VAL A 65 -6.17 12.02 -5.75
N ARG A 66 -6.81 11.40 -4.77
CA ARG A 66 -8.05 10.64 -4.97
C ARG A 66 -7.93 9.63 -6.12
N ARG A 67 -6.81 8.94 -6.18
CA ARG A 67 -6.48 7.89 -7.17
C ARG A 67 -6.40 8.41 -8.61
N ARG A 68 -6.13 9.70 -8.78
CA ARG A 68 -5.97 10.31 -10.12
C ARG A 68 -4.64 11.05 -10.18
N PRO A 69 -3.90 10.96 -11.31
CA PRO A 69 -2.69 11.75 -11.48
C PRO A 69 -3.07 13.24 -11.54
N THR A 70 -2.32 14.06 -10.81
CA THR A 70 -2.54 15.52 -10.77
C THR A 70 -1.82 16.26 -11.89
N GLY A 71 -0.86 15.60 -12.54
CA GLY A 71 0.08 16.23 -13.46
C GLY A 71 1.34 16.75 -12.78
N GLU A 72 1.36 16.78 -11.45
CA GLU A 72 2.56 17.15 -10.70
C GLU A 72 3.56 15.99 -10.68
N ILE A 73 4.85 16.33 -10.59
CA ILE A 73 5.93 15.37 -10.30
C ILE A 73 6.52 15.80 -8.98
N TRP A 74 6.62 14.85 -8.04
CA TRP A 74 7.16 15.15 -6.72
C TRP A 74 8.62 15.60 -6.82
N THR A 75 8.92 16.71 -6.15
CA THR A 75 10.26 17.25 -5.94
C THR A 75 10.37 17.73 -4.50
N PRO A 76 11.60 17.88 -3.95
CA PRO A 76 11.78 18.50 -2.63
C PRO A 76 11.16 19.90 -2.52
N GLU A 77 11.19 20.66 -3.61
CA GLU A 77 10.60 22.01 -3.68
C GLU A 77 9.08 21.95 -3.59
N LEU A 78 8.44 21.01 -4.30
CA LEU A 78 6.98 20.80 -4.20
C LEU A 78 6.59 20.39 -2.79
N ALA A 79 7.36 19.51 -2.17
CA ALA A 79 7.11 19.07 -0.78
C ALA A 79 7.25 20.23 0.20
N ALA A 80 8.23 21.09 0.02
CA ALA A 80 8.43 22.27 0.87
C ALA A 80 7.28 23.27 0.73
N ALA A 81 6.68 23.38 -0.48
CA ALA A 81 5.53 24.26 -0.72
C ALA A 81 4.22 23.72 -0.12
N HIS A 82 4.16 22.42 0.18
CA HIS A 82 2.96 21.75 0.72
C HIS A 82 3.32 20.88 1.93
N PRO A 83 3.77 21.47 3.04
CA PRO A 83 4.11 20.72 4.25
C PRO A 83 2.87 20.00 4.80
N GLY A 84 3.05 18.76 5.23
CA GLY A 84 1.97 17.95 5.79
C GLY A 84 1.11 17.22 4.77
N ARG A 85 1.33 17.44 3.48
CA ARG A 85 0.61 16.70 2.44
C ARG A 85 1.11 15.24 2.41
N ASP A 86 0.19 14.29 2.40
CA ASP A 86 0.52 12.86 2.28
C ASP A 86 0.77 12.52 0.81
N TRP A 87 1.98 12.08 0.51
CA TRP A 87 2.42 11.87 -0.86
C TRP A 87 2.16 10.43 -1.32
N ILE A 88 1.26 10.27 -2.29
CA ILE A 88 1.01 9.01 -2.97
C ILE A 88 1.57 9.16 -4.38
N LEU A 89 2.62 8.40 -4.67
CA LEU A 89 3.43 8.60 -5.87
C LEU A 89 3.50 7.35 -6.75
N THR A 90 3.73 7.58 -8.03
CA THR A 90 4.22 6.60 -9.01
C THR A 90 3.19 5.60 -9.48
N ARG A 91 2.62 4.81 -8.58
CA ARG A 91 1.60 3.78 -8.85
C ARG A 91 0.73 3.57 -7.63
N ILE A 92 -0.48 3.04 -7.86
CA ILE A 92 -1.37 2.60 -6.79
C ILE A 92 -1.81 1.16 -7.07
N LEU A 93 -1.62 0.29 -6.08
CA LEU A 93 -2.28 -1.00 -5.98
C LEU A 93 -3.34 -0.87 -4.88
N TRP A 94 -4.61 -0.76 -5.26
CA TRP A 94 -5.70 -0.55 -4.32
C TRP A 94 -6.18 -1.89 -3.79
N LEU A 95 -6.18 -2.05 -2.46
CA LEU A 95 -6.52 -3.30 -1.80
C LEU A 95 -8.00 -3.39 -1.45
N SER A 96 -8.51 -4.61 -1.49
CA SER A 96 -9.85 -4.97 -1.02
C SER A 96 -9.73 -6.14 -0.06
N GLY A 97 -10.44 -6.09 1.08
CA GLY A 97 -10.46 -7.18 2.04
C GLY A 97 -11.24 -8.38 1.53
N CYS A 98 -10.89 -9.57 2.01
CA CYS A 98 -11.54 -10.83 1.64
C CYS A 98 -12.30 -11.47 2.82
N GLU A 99 -12.21 -10.91 4.02
CA GLU A 99 -12.77 -11.50 5.24
C GLU A 99 -13.93 -10.66 5.76
N PRO A 100 -15.21 -11.03 5.43
CA PRO A 100 -16.37 -10.30 5.88
C PRO A 100 -16.40 -10.16 7.41
N GLY A 101 -16.71 -8.94 7.89
CA GLY A 101 -16.75 -8.64 9.33
C GLY A 101 -15.39 -8.43 9.98
N PHE A 102 -14.29 -8.60 9.23
CA PHE A 102 -12.94 -8.35 9.72
C PHE A 102 -12.24 -7.23 8.94
N ASN A 103 -12.08 -7.41 7.64
CA ASN A 103 -11.49 -6.39 6.76
C ASN A 103 -12.35 -6.08 5.52
N ARG A 104 -13.56 -6.61 5.48
CA ARG A 104 -14.55 -6.36 4.43
C ARG A 104 -15.92 -6.12 5.04
N GLY A 105 -16.62 -5.08 4.57
CA GLY A 105 -17.95 -4.75 5.02
C GLY A 105 -17.96 -4.15 6.43
N PHE A 106 -18.85 -4.66 7.26
CA PHE A 106 -19.08 -4.14 8.61
C PHE A 106 -18.78 -5.21 9.67
N SER A 107 -18.19 -4.78 10.76
CA SER A 107 -18.03 -5.56 12.00
C SER A 107 -18.99 -5.02 13.06
N PRO A 108 -19.07 -5.66 14.25
CA PRO A 108 -19.83 -5.10 15.39
C PRO A 108 -19.36 -3.70 15.81
N GLN A 109 -18.11 -3.33 15.48
CA GLN A 109 -17.53 -2.01 15.78
C GLN A 109 -17.76 -0.98 14.67
N GLY A 110 -18.43 -1.35 13.57
CA GLY A 110 -18.73 -0.48 12.45
C GLY A 110 -18.06 -0.91 11.15
N ASP A 111 -17.87 0.03 10.22
CA ASP A 111 -17.26 -0.24 8.92
C ASP A 111 -15.80 -0.65 9.09
N CYS A 112 -15.43 -1.81 8.57
CA CYS A 112 -14.06 -2.32 8.62
C CYS A 112 -13.49 -2.56 7.22
N ASP A 113 -14.14 -2.07 6.20
CA ASP A 113 -13.83 -2.37 4.80
C ASP A 113 -12.52 -1.72 4.34
N THR A 114 -11.52 -2.54 4.03
CA THR A 114 -10.21 -2.06 3.58
C THR A 114 -10.31 -1.19 2.34
N MET A 115 -11.15 -1.56 1.37
CA MET A 115 -11.28 -0.79 0.14
C MET A 115 -11.85 0.60 0.41
N ARG A 116 -12.89 0.71 1.25
CA ARG A 116 -13.49 1.99 1.61
C ARG A 116 -12.61 2.83 2.52
N ARG A 117 -11.62 2.23 3.16
CA ARG A 117 -10.59 2.94 3.93
C ARG A 117 -9.47 3.48 3.05
N TYR A 118 -9.51 3.23 1.74
CA TYR A 118 -8.51 3.69 0.77
C TYR A 118 -7.10 3.19 1.12
N ILE A 119 -6.98 1.90 1.40
CA ILE A 119 -5.69 1.27 1.69
C ILE A 119 -5.03 0.84 0.39
N TYR A 120 -3.86 1.43 0.12
CA TYR A 120 -3.08 1.18 -1.08
C TYR A 120 -1.69 0.65 -0.76
N ILE A 121 -1.10 -0.05 -1.73
CA ILE A 121 0.35 -0.14 -1.86
C ILE A 121 0.74 0.93 -2.87
N HIS A 122 1.61 1.87 -2.49
CA HIS A 122 1.95 3.01 -3.34
C HIS A 122 3.39 3.46 -3.16
N GLY A 123 3.88 4.26 -4.13
CA GLY A 123 5.18 4.87 -4.05
C GLY A 123 5.23 6.05 -3.08
N SER A 124 6.42 6.43 -2.71
CA SER A 124 6.69 7.48 -1.73
C SER A 124 7.94 8.27 -2.11
N PRO A 125 8.11 9.48 -1.54
CA PRO A 125 9.35 10.24 -1.74
C PRO A 125 10.59 9.43 -1.37
N ASP A 126 11.70 9.65 -2.07
CA ASP A 126 12.98 8.99 -1.75
C ASP A 126 13.44 9.29 -0.32
N SER A 127 13.01 10.43 0.24
CA SER A 127 13.26 10.78 1.63
C SER A 127 12.48 9.94 2.65
N ALA A 128 11.43 9.23 2.22
CA ALA A 128 10.66 8.37 3.10
C ALA A 128 11.48 7.11 3.43
N GLU A 129 11.57 6.81 4.72
CA GLU A 129 12.36 5.68 5.19
C GLU A 129 11.57 4.39 5.11
N MET A 130 12.14 3.37 4.44
CA MET A 130 11.58 2.02 4.41
C MET A 130 12.20 1.16 5.52
N GLY A 131 11.56 0.05 5.84
CA GLY A 131 12.03 -0.86 6.89
C GLY A 131 11.55 -0.48 8.28
N ARG A 132 10.75 0.57 8.42
CA ARG A 132 10.15 1.00 9.68
C ARG A 132 8.76 1.60 9.46
N PRO A 133 7.85 1.51 10.44
CA PRO A 133 6.53 2.11 10.33
C PRO A 133 6.58 3.64 10.17
N GLY A 134 5.68 4.19 9.36
CA GLY A 134 5.66 5.63 9.11
C GLY A 134 4.44 6.14 8.35
N SER A 135 3.58 5.25 7.83
CA SER A 135 2.43 5.67 7.03
C SER A 135 1.17 5.97 7.88
N HIS A 136 0.10 6.38 7.20
CA HIS A 136 -1.21 6.61 7.80
C HIS A 136 -2.19 5.45 7.52
N GLY A 137 -1.67 4.24 7.25
CA GLY A 137 -2.47 3.05 6.98
C GLY A 137 -2.05 2.31 5.72
N CYS A 138 -1.69 3.02 4.67
CA CYS A 138 -1.20 2.43 3.43
C CYS A 138 0.17 1.76 3.60
N ILE A 139 0.55 0.98 2.61
CA ILE A 139 1.86 0.33 2.53
C ILE A 139 2.71 1.11 1.55
N ARG A 140 3.73 1.80 2.05
CA ARG A 140 4.66 2.59 1.26
C ARG A 140 5.80 1.72 0.73
N MET A 141 6.16 1.96 -0.53
CA MET A 141 7.31 1.32 -1.17
C MET A 141 8.22 2.37 -1.80
N ARG A 142 9.46 2.00 -2.04
CA ARG A 142 10.33 2.78 -2.94
C ARG A 142 9.73 2.75 -4.34
N ASN A 143 9.81 3.87 -5.06
CA ASN A 143 9.20 4.00 -6.38
C ASN A 143 9.68 2.93 -7.37
N ALA A 144 10.99 2.68 -7.43
CA ALA A 144 11.56 1.67 -8.33
C ALA A 144 11.05 0.26 -8.01
N ASP A 145 10.96 -0.09 -6.73
CA ASP A 145 10.45 -1.38 -6.27
C ASP A 145 8.97 -1.55 -6.63
N LEU A 146 8.20 -0.49 -6.45
CA LEU A 146 6.78 -0.50 -6.80
C LEU A 146 6.55 -0.65 -8.30
N ILE A 147 7.32 0.03 -9.13
CA ILE A 147 7.24 -0.11 -10.59
C ILE A 147 7.49 -1.56 -11.00
N GLU A 148 8.50 -2.20 -10.40
CA GLU A 148 8.81 -3.61 -10.65
C GLU A 148 7.66 -4.53 -10.22
N LEU A 149 7.15 -4.35 -9.01
CA LEU A 149 6.04 -5.14 -8.48
C LEU A 149 4.78 -4.95 -9.33
N PHE A 150 4.44 -3.71 -9.64
CA PHE A 150 3.25 -3.36 -10.41
C PHE A 150 3.24 -4.04 -11.79
N ALA A 151 4.39 -4.14 -12.44
CA ALA A 151 4.50 -4.79 -13.75
C ALA A 151 4.26 -6.30 -13.68
N GLN A 152 4.51 -6.94 -12.54
CA GLN A 152 4.47 -8.39 -12.38
C GLN A 152 3.11 -8.92 -11.93
N VAL A 153 2.37 -8.16 -11.12
CA VAL A 153 1.15 -8.66 -10.47
C VAL A 153 -0.11 -8.19 -11.20
N PRO A 154 -1.01 -9.10 -11.58
CA PRO A 154 -2.32 -8.73 -12.12
C PRO A 154 -3.28 -8.29 -11.01
N CYS A 155 -4.41 -7.69 -11.42
CA CYS A 155 -5.55 -7.54 -10.51
C CYS A 155 -5.97 -8.90 -9.95
N TYR A 156 -6.53 -8.88 -8.76
CA TYR A 156 -6.96 -10.05 -7.99
C TYR A 156 -5.83 -10.93 -7.46
N THR A 157 -4.58 -10.52 -7.59
CA THR A 157 -3.46 -11.17 -6.88
C THR A 157 -3.74 -11.13 -5.37
N PRO A 158 -3.69 -12.29 -4.69
CA PRO A 158 -3.88 -12.35 -3.23
C PRO A 158 -2.79 -11.58 -2.50
N VAL A 159 -3.20 -10.86 -1.45
CA VAL A 159 -2.31 -10.12 -0.56
C VAL A 159 -2.65 -10.49 0.87
N GLU A 160 -1.70 -11.01 1.60
CA GLU A 160 -1.87 -11.34 3.01
C GLU A 160 -1.02 -10.40 3.85
N ILE A 161 -1.66 -9.73 4.82
CA ILE A 161 -0.99 -8.81 5.74
C ILE A 161 -1.03 -9.41 7.13
N SER A 162 0.16 -9.67 7.71
CA SER A 162 0.29 -10.25 9.04
C SER A 162 1.17 -9.39 9.94
N GLU A 163 1.00 -9.58 11.24
CA GLU A 163 1.83 -8.87 12.24
C GLU A 163 3.25 -9.42 12.29
N ASP A 164 3.43 -10.71 12.05
CA ASP A 164 4.71 -11.47 12.09
C ASP A 164 5.45 -11.53 10.75
#